data_62a516f083ad026e3e0653f813ad280a
#
_entry.id   62a516f083ad026e3e0653f813ad280a
#
_cell.length_a   1.000
_cell.length_b   1.000
_cell.length_c   1.000
_cell.angle_alpha   90.00
_cell.angle_beta   90.00
_cell.angle_gamma   90.00
#
_symmetry.space_group_name_H-M   'P 1'
#
loop_
_entity.id
_entity.type
_entity.pdbx_description
1 polymer ?
#
loop_
_entity_poly.entity_id
_entity_poly.type
_entity_poly.pdbx_seq_one_letter_code
_entity_poly.pdbx_strand_id
1 'polypeptide(L)'
;AIKNAEMTFASTSNYKFIEFKKIINELKKFSIKTKVKFPELKESKQVKIYSEDTYNLSNEYMIEIIDKSIKKVKKSLPNVLCDATYSLGRSKARLQNSNNMDLKFLESAASFFISCQIINNNDMLNIWDGFSSVKQIDANKIDEIVNDMIKNLKIAQNLKDPPTSKCPVIFTPGGLFQTLISPMLVSTNGTNLSKKLSPLYSKEGEKILDDKITFIDDPHIDFSPSSSMYDAEGIPTKRKKIFENGIFINGIYDLKSGSEAGTESTGSAQRSIHSLPSPGISN
;
A
#
# COMPACT_ATOMS: atom_id res chain seq x y z
N ALA A 1 -9.44 21.37 -6.58
CA ALA A 1 -10.24 22.47 -6.05
C ALA A 1 -11.71 22.06 -5.94
N ILE A 2 -12.44 22.62 -4.96
CA ILE A 2 -13.89 22.44 -4.80
C ILE A 2 -14.51 23.83 -4.82
N LYS A 3 -15.50 24.06 -5.70
CA LYS A 3 -16.26 25.31 -5.78
C LYS A 3 -17.69 25.02 -6.25
N ASN A 4 -18.71 25.60 -5.58
CA ASN A 4 -20.14 25.45 -5.94
C ASN A 4 -20.58 23.98 -6.06
N ALA A 5 -20.18 23.11 -5.14
CA ALA A 5 -20.43 21.67 -5.18
C ALA A 5 -19.86 20.96 -6.45
N GLU A 6 -18.85 21.53 -7.05
CA GLU A 6 -18.08 20.96 -8.15
C GLU A 6 -16.61 20.81 -7.77
N MET A 7 -16.04 19.65 -8.04
CA MET A 7 -14.65 19.32 -7.77
C MET A 7 -13.88 19.17 -9.07
N THR A 8 -12.68 19.74 -9.09
CA THR A 8 -11.71 19.57 -10.18
C THR A 8 -10.38 19.12 -9.60
N PHE A 9 -9.63 18.38 -10.39
CA PHE A 9 -8.29 17.91 -10.04
C PHE A 9 -7.30 18.24 -11.18
N ALA A 10 -6.09 18.65 -10.79
CA ALA A 10 -4.95 18.75 -11.68
C ALA A 10 -3.66 18.39 -10.96
N SER A 11 -2.70 17.91 -11.70
CA SER A 11 -1.30 17.75 -11.28
C SER A 11 -0.37 18.44 -12.25
N THR A 12 0.72 18.99 -11.76
CA THR A 12 1.77 19.61 -12.59
C THR A 12 3.12 19.48 -11.91
N SER A 13 4.16 19.30 -12.70
CA SER A 13 5.57 19.41 -12.26
C SER A 13 6.11 20.85 -12.40
N ASN A 14 5.32 21.77 -12.98
CA ASN A 14 5.69 23.16 -13.16
C ASN A 14 5.14 24.02 -12.02
N TYR A 15 6.03 24.64 -11.25
CA TYR A 15 5.68 25.47 -10.07
C TYR A 15 5.45 26.95 -10.36
N LYS A 16 5.42 27.37 -11.64
CA LYS A 16 5.16 28.75 -11.99
C LYS A 16 3.68 29.10 -11.73
N PHE A 17 3.45 30.06 -10.87
CA PHE A 17 2.10 30.49 -10.43
C PHE A 17 1.16 30.88 -11.57
N ILE A 18 1.67 31.49 -12.65
CA ILE A 18 0.89 31.90 -13.82
C ILE A 18 0.30 30.68 -14.55
N GLU A 19 1.07 29.63 -14.70
CA GLU A 19 0.61 28.40 -15.34
C GLU A 19 -0.41 27.65 -14.48
N PHE A 20 -0.26 27.69 -13.16
CA PHE A 20 -1.22 27.11 -12.25
C PHE A 20 -2.61 27.75 -12.34
N LYS A 21 -2.69 29.09 -12.45
CA LYS A 21 -3.96 29.81 -12.69
C LYS A 21 -4.60 29.40 -14.01
N LYS A 22 -3.82 29.24 -15.08
CA LYS A 22 -4.30 28.82 -16.38
C LYS A 22 -4.89 27.41 -16.30
N ILE A 23 -4.18 26.48 -15.70
CA ILE A 23 -4.64 25.09 -15.47
C ILE A 23 -5.96 25.08 -14.69
N ILE A 24 -6.08 25.81 -13.58
CA ILE A 24 -7.32 25.87 -12.79
C ILE A 24 -8.50 26.39 -13.63
N ASN A 25 -8.29 27.38 -14.47
CA ASN A 25 -9.35 27.96 -15.31
C ASN A 25 -9.79 26.99 -16.44
N GLU A 26 -8.88 26.24 -17.00
CA GLU A 26 -9.18 25.21 -18.01
C GLU A 26 -9.94 24.04 -17.39
N LEU A 27 -9.60 23.65 -16.16
CA LEU A 27 -10.22 22.53 -15.44
C LEU A 27 -11.67 22.78 -15.04
N LYS A 28 -12.14 24.01 -14.97
CA LYS A 28 -13.57 24.30 -14.72
C LYS A 28 -14.50 23.64 -15.73
N LYS A 29 -14.00 23.29 -16.91
CA LYS A 29 -14.75 22.59 -17.95
C LYS A 29 -14.94 21.08 -17.68
N PHE A 30 -14.18 20.52 -16.74
CA PHE A 30 -14.13 19.09 -16.40
C PHE A 30 -14.45 18.85 -14.93
N SER A 31 -15.39 19.62 -14.37
CA SER A 31 -15.79 19.47 -12.97
C SER A 31 -16.70 18.26 -12.75
N ILE A 32 -16.59 17.65 -11.59
CA ILE A 32 -17.44 16.56 -11.13
C ILE A 32 -18.29 17.08 -9.96
N LYS A 33 -19.60 16.86 -9.99
CA LYS A 33 -20.49 17.19 -8.88
C LYS A 33 -20.04 16.45 -7.62
N THR A 34 -19.98 17.15 -6.50
CA THR A 34 -19.57 16.59 -5.21
C THR A 34 -20.29 17.25 -4.04
N LYS A 35 -20.53 16.46 -2.99
CA LYS A 35 -20.97 16.97 -1.68
C LYS A 35 -19.80 17.11 -0.70
N VAL A 36 -18.60 16.73 -1.10
CA VAL A 36 -17.38 16.78 -0.29
C VAL A 36 -17.02 18.22 0.05
N LYS A 37 -16.60 18.43 1.28
CA LYS A 37 -15.99 19.69 1.76
C LYS A 37 -14.57 19.41 2.22
N PHE A 38 -13.69 20.40 2.10
CA PHE A 38 -12.36 20.26 2.69
C PHE A 38 -12.46 20.16 4.21
N PRO A 39 -11.74 19.21 4.82
CA PRO A 39 -11.77 19.01 6.26
C PRO A 39 -11.05 20.17 7.00
N GLU A 40 -11.42 20.38 8.24
CA GLU A 40 -10.65 21.16 9.19
C GLU A 40 -9.53 20.31 9.78
N LEU A 41 -8.47 20.97 10.25
CA LEU A 41 -7.37 20.28 10.93
C LEU A 41 -7.87 19.71 12.25
N LYS A 42 -7.66 18.41 12.45
CA LYS A 42 -7.89 17.71 13.72
C LYS A 42 -6.59 17.07 14.19
N GLU A 43 -6.43 16.86 15.47
CA GLU A 43 -5.28 16.14 16.01
C GLU A 43 -5.25 14.68 15.57
N SER A 44 -4.04 14.17 15.32
CA SER A 44 -3.80 12.77 14.99
C SER A 44 -2.77 12.17 15.92
N LYS A 45 -2.83 10.86 16.08
CA LYS A 45 -1.81 10.10 16.79
C LYS A 45 -0.49 10.17 16.02
N GLN A 46 0.59 10.45 16.76
CA GLN A 46 1.93 10.46 16.19
C GLN A 46 2.40 9.05 15.84
N VAL A 47 3.07 8.94 14.70
CA VAL A 47 3.70 7.70 14.23
C VAL A 47 5.01 8.04 13.54
N LYS A 48 6.01 7.17 13.68
CA LYS A 48 7.34 7.38 13.10
C LYS A 48 7.37 6.91 11.66
N ILE A 49 7.41 7.87 10.73
CA ILE A 49 7.45 7.67 9.27
C ILE A 49 8.75 8.18 8.64
N TYR A 50 9.74 8.52 9.46
CA TYR A 50 11.03 9.05 9.04
C TYR A 50 12.17 8.45 9.87
N SER A 51 13.30 8.20 9.22
CA SER A 51 14.55 7.79 9.83
C SER A 51 15.70 8.53 9.15
N GLU A 52 16.54 9.23 9.94
CA GLU A 52 17.70 9.95 9.44
C GLU A 52 18.71 9.01 8.77
N ASP A 53 18.97 7.84 9.39
CA ASP A 53 19.91 6.85 8.87
C ASP A 53 19.49 6.36 7.48
N THR A 54 18.20 6.08 7.29
CA THR A 54 17.66 5.69 5.99
C THR A 54 17.75 6.83 4.99
N TYR A 55 17.44 8.05 5.41
CA TYR A 55 17.49 9.22 4.55
C TYR A 55 18.87 9.48 3.98
N ASN A 56 19.93 9.19 4.75
CA ASN A 56 21.32 9.41 4.40
C ASN A 56 22.09 8.15 3.97
N LEU A 57 21.39 7.02 3.76
CA LEU A 57 22.02 5.77 3.37
C LEU A 57 22.83 5.92 2.06
N SER A 58 24.08 5.42 2.05
CA SER A 58 24.99 5.58 0.92
C SER A 58 24.70 4.60 -0.23
N ASN A 59 25.05 4.99 -1.44
CA ASN A 59 24.93 4.12 -2.61
C ASN A 59 25.86 2.92 -2.52
N GLU A 60 27.06 3.09 -1.95
CA GLU A 60 28.06 2.04 -1.78
C GLU A 60 27.52 0.91 -0.92
N TYR A 61 26.86 1.23 0.19
CA TYR A 61 26.21 0.24 1.04
C TYR A 61 25.15 -0.56 0.28
N MET A 62 24.28 0.13 -0.49
CA MET A 62 23.23 -0.52 -1.24
C MET A 62 23.78 -1.46 -2.32
N ILE A 63 24.84 -1.04 -3.02
CA ILE A 63 25.52 -1.85 -4.04
C ILE A 63 26.16 -3.08 -3.41
N GLU A 64 26.82 -2.94 -2.26
CA GLU A 64 27.43 -4.06 -1.53
C GLU A 64 26.39 -5.12 -1.13
N ILE A 65 25.26 -4.69 -0.59
CA ILE A 65 24.15 -5.58 -0.22
C ILE A 65 23.60 -6.33 -1.43
N ILE A 66 23.36 -5.65 -2.54
CA ILE A 66 22.87 -6.26 -3.79
C ILE A 66 23.87 -7.32 -4.29
N ASP A 67 25.15 -6.94 -4.39
CA ASP A 67 26.21 -7.81 -4.91
C ASP A 67 26.38 -9.07 -4.03
N LYS A 68 26.41 -8.89 -2.71
CA LYS A 68 26.48 -10.00 -1.74
C LYS A 68 25.27 -10.95 -1.90
N SER A 69 24.08 -10.39 -2.05
CA SER A 69 22.85 -11.17 -2.20
C SER A 69 22.86 -12.01 -3.47
N ILE A 70 23.17 -11.39 -4.61
CA ILE A 70 23.26 -12.10 -5.90
C ILE A 70 24.35 -13.18 -5.88
N LYS A 71 25.53 -12.89 -5.36
CA LYS A 71 26.63 -13.85 -5.21
C LYS A 71 26.23 -15.05 -4.36
N LYS A 72 25.49 -14.83 -3.26
CA LYS A 72 25.02 -15.89 -2.38
C LYS A 72 24.04 -16.83 -3.10
N VAL A 73 23.08 -16.29 -3.87
CA VAL A 73 22.16 -17.10 -4.67
C VAL A 73 22.91 -17.88 -5.74
N LYS A 74 23.76 -17.24 -6.53
CA LYS A 74 24.54 -17.87 -7.61
C LYS A 74 25.50 -18.95 -7.11
N LYS A 75 26.06 -18.81 -5.90
CA LYS A 75 26.87 -19.85 -5.26
C LYS A 75 26.06 -21.13 -5.00
N SER A 76 24.79 -21.00 -4.64
CA SER A 76 23.89 -22.14 -4.37
C SER A 76 23.24 -22.71 -5.62
N LEU A 77 22.99 -21.88 -6.62
CA LEU A 77 22.29 -22.18 -7.87
C LEU A 77 23.00 -21.46 -9.03
N PRO A 78 24.08 -22.02 -9.60
CA PRO A 78 24.92 -21.32 -10.58
C PRO A 78 24.19 -20.87 -11.86
N ASN A 79 23.18 -21.64 -12.31
CA ASN A 79 22.44 -21.38 -13.55
C ASN A 79 21.22 -20.45 -13.37
N VAL A 80 21.03 -19.88 -12.18
CA VAL A 80 19.91 -18.97 -11.94
C VAL A 80 20.21 -17.58 -12.53
N LEU A 81 19.23 -17.00 -13.20
CA LEU A 81 19.20 -15.57 -13.50
C LEU A 81 18.67 -14.88 -12.26
N CYS A 82 19.46 -13.96 -11.70
CA CYS A 82 19.13 -13.29 -10.46
C CYS A 82 19.30 -11.78 -10.62
N ASP A 83 18.27 -11.05 -10.27
CA ASP A 83 18.24 -9.60 -10.19
C ASP A 83 17.86 -9.15 -8.78
N ALA A 84 18.49 -8.09 -8.29
CA ALA A 84 18.17 -7.51 -6.99
C ALA A 84 18.23 -5.99 -7.05
N THR A 85 17.31 -5.38 -6.32
CA THR A 85 17.17 -3.91 -6.25
C THR A 85 17.12 -3.48 -4.79
N TYR A 86 17.89 -2.45 -4.47
CA TYR A 86 17.75 -1.71 -3.22
C TYR A 86 17.33 -0.28 -3.56
N SER A 87 16.18 0.17 -3.06
CA SER A 87 15.63 1.49 -3.39
C SER A 87 15.47 2.34 -2.14
N LEU A 88 15.70 3.65 -2.27
CA LEU A 88 15.40 4.64 -1.25
C LEU A 88 14.30 5.58 -1.71
N GLY A 89 13.30 5.76 -0.86
CA GLY A 89 12.32 6.82 -0.95
C GLY A 89 12.65 7.94 0.05
N ARG A 90 12.64 9.18 -0.43
CA ARG A 90 12.81 10.39 0.39
C ARG A 90 11.77 11.39 -0.04
N SER A 91 10.90 11.79 0.86
CA SER A 91 9.78 12.66 0.54
C SER A 91 9.65 13.80 1.54
N LYS A 92 9.41 15.00 0.99
CA LYS A 92 8.91 16.15 1.74
C LYS A 92 7.60 16.56 1.11
N ALA A 93 6.52 16.43 1.84
CA ALA A 93 5.20 16.76 1.35
C ALA A 93 4.56 17.86 2.21
N ARG A 94 3.68 18.64 1.60
CA ARG A 94 2.83 19.62 2.30
C ARG A 94 1.41 19.53 1.78
N LEU A 95 0.46 19.38 2.69
CA LEU A 95 -0.95 19.37 2.39
C LEU A 95 -1.61 20.60 2.99
N GLN A 96 -2.23 21.42 2.14
CA GLN A 96 -2.93 22.64 2.55
C GLN A 96 -4.33 22.69 1.95
N ASN A 97 -5.26 23.31 2.67
CA ASN A 97 -6.58 23.60 2.17
C ASN A 97 -7.10 24.99 2.65
N SER A 98 -8.27 25.41 2.13
CA SER A 98 -8.88 26.70 2.48
C SER A 98 -9.46 26.77 3.90
N ASN A 99 -9.49 25.66 4.64
CA ASN A 99 -9.97 25.61 6.04
C ASN A 99 -8.80 25.65 7.03
N ASN A 100 -7.73 26.38 6.70
CA ASN A 100 -6.54 26.60 7.52
C ASN A 100 -5.75 25.33 7.88
N MET A 101 -5.95 24.24 7.15
CA MET A 101 -5.10 23.07 7.29
C MET A 101 -3.73 23.34 6.65
N ASP A 102 -2.66 23.05 7.36
CA ASP A 102 -1.27 23.12 6.87
C ASP A 102 -0.46 22.01 7.52
N LEU A 103 -0.38 20.86 6.84
CA LEU A 103 0.35 19.69 7.27
C LEU A 103 1.65 19.56 6.48
N LYS A 104 2.73 19.23 7.18
CA LYS A 104 4.04 18.98 6.58
C LYS A 104 4.52 17.60 6.96
N PHE A 105 5.00 16.85 6.00
CA PHE A 105 5.49 15.50 6.17
C PHE A 105 6.94 15.41 5.70
N LEU A 106 7.72 14.68 6.46
CA LEU A 106 9.04 14.20 6.08
C LEU A 106 9.00 12.69 6.20
N GLU A 107 9.33 11.99 5.13
CA GLU A 107 9.21 10.54 5.04
C GLU A 107 10.49 9.94 4.46
N SER A 108 10.82 8.75 4.92
CA SER A 108 11.87 7.92 4.35
C SER A 108 11.36 6.50 4.15
N ALA A 109 11.88 5.83 3.15
CA ALA A 109 11.62 4.42 2.92
C ALA A 109 12.87 3.74 2.35
N ALA A 110 13.11 2.52 2.77
CA ALA A 110 14.05 1.60 2.16
C ALA A 110 13.30 0.36 1.70
N SER A 111 13.61 -0.14 0.52
CA SER A 111 13.07 -1.41 0.05
C SER A 111 14.16 -2.23 -0.62
N PHE A 112 14.20 -3.51 -0.28
CA PHE A 112 15.02 -4.53 -0.93
C PHE A 112 14.11 -5.52 -1.62
N PHE A 113 14.41 -5.83 -2.85
CA PHE A 113 13.66 -6.77 -3.68
C PHE A 113 14.64 -7.66 -4.43
N ILE A 114 14.37 -8.96 -4.48
CA ILE A 114 15.15 -9.93 -5.25
C ILE A 114 14.23 -10.78 -6.08
N SER A 115 14.61 -10.99 -7.34
CA SER A 115 13.90 -11.85 -8.30
C SER A 115 14.87 -12.85 -8.91
N CYS A 116 14.46 -14.10 -8.97
CA CYS A 116 15.29 -15.17 -9.49
C CYS A 116 14.51 -16.02 -10.48
N GLN A 117 15.14 -16.33 -11.60
CA GLN A 117 14.54 -17.08 -12.69
C GLN A 117 15.39 -18.29 -13.07
N ILE A 118 14.76 -19.44 -13.22
CA ILE A 118 15.36 -20.67 -13.77
C ILE A 118 14.61 -21.00 -15.05
N ILE A 119 15.36 -21.16 -16.14
CA ILE A 119 14.83 -21.53 -17.44
C ILE A 119 15.28 -22.96 -17.77
N ASN A 120 14.34 -23.87 -17.92
CA ASN A 120 14.57 -25.27 -18.30
C ASN A 120 13.78 -25.56 -19.56
N ASN A 121 14.45 -25.61 -20.73
CA ASN A 121 13.82 -25.83 -22.02
C ASN A 121 12.62 -24.89 -22.27
N ASN A 122 11.39 -25.43 -22.19
CA ASN A 122 10.14 -24.72 -22.43
C ASN A 122 9.46 -24.28 -21.13
N ASP A 123 10.10 -24.47 -19.99
CA ASP A 123 9.54 -24.11 -18.66
C ASP A 123 10.35 -23.00 -18.00
N MET A 124 9.66 -22.12 -17.32
CA MET A 124 10.24 -20.96 -16.65
C MET A 124 9.70 -20.83 -15.22
N LEU A 125 10.58 -21.05 -14.26
CA LEU A 125 10.31 -20.78 -12.86
C LEU A 125 10.77 -19.37 -12.51
N ASN A 126 9.87 -18.53 -12.02
CA ASN A 126 10.19 -17.20 -11.50
C ASN A 126 9.71 -17.08 -10.06
N ILE A 127 10.61 -16.72 -9.15
CA ILE A 127 10.31 -16.46 -7.73
C ILE A 127 10.88 -15.10 -7.37
N TRP A 128 10.11 -14.35 -6.61
CA TRP A 128 10.53 -13.06 -6.09
C TRP A 128 10.15 -12.93 -4.62
N ASP A 129 10.92 -12.13 -3.89
CA ASP A 129 10.67 -11.77 -2.51
C ASP A 129 11.26 -10.40 -2.20
N GLY A 130 10.83 -9.76 -1.13
CA GLY A 130 11.31 -8.45 -0.74
C GLY A 130 10.76 -7.96 0.59
N PHE A 131 11.32 -6.85 1.03
CA PHE A 131 10.91 -6.20 2.27
C PHE A 131 11.06 -4.69 2.15
N SER A 132 10.14 -3.95 2.79
CA SER A 132 10.18 -2.49 2.86
C SER A 132 10.04 -2.03 4.31
N SER A 133 10.70 -0.92 4.63
CA SER A 133 10.70 -0.30 5.96
C SER A 133 10.96 1.19 5.84
N VAL A 134 10.52 1.97 6.81
CA VAL A 134 10.96 3.38 6.98
C VAL A 134 12.40 3.45 7.47
N LYS A 135 12.83 2.48 8.28
CA LYS A 135 14.23 2.34 8.70
C LYS A 135 15.07 1.63 7.65
N GLN A 136 16.38 1.83 7.69
CA GLN A 136 17.32 0.97 7.01
C GLN A 136 17.01 -0.49 7.30
N ILE A 137 17.00 -1.32 6.27
CA ILE A 137 16.71 -2.75 6.41
C ILE A 137 17.94 -3.42 7.02
N ASP A 138 17.73 -4.17 8.11
CA ASP A 138 18.78 -4.93 8.75
C ASP A 138 19.37 -5.96 7.78
N ALA A 139 20.70 -6.06 7.75
CA ALA A 139 21.42 -7.02 6.89
C ALA A 139 21.02 -8.47 7.17
N ASN A 140 20.69 -8.82 8.43
CA ASN A 140 20.20 -10.14 8.79
C ASN A 140 18.81 -10.41 8.15
N LYS A 141 17.93 -9.39 8.07
CA LYS A 141 16.62 -9.51 7.41
C LYS A 141 16.79 -9.76 5.91
N ILE A 142 17.72 -9.07 5.27
CA ILE A 142 18.04 -9.31 3.84
C ILE A 142 18.60 -10.72 3.66
N ASP A 143 19.45 -11.17 4.57
CA ASP A 143 20.04 -12.51 4.54
C ASP A 143 18.99 -13.62 4.72
N GLU A 144 17.96 -13.41 5.57
CA GLU A 144 16.79 -14.28 5.68
C GLU A 144 16.04 -14.40 4.37
N ILE A 145 15.71 -13.26 3.72
CA ILE A 145 15.01 -13.20 2.42
C ILE A 145 15.79 -13.99 1.37
N VAL A 146 17.10 -13.79 1.29
CA VAL A 146 17.97 -14.50 0.33
C VAL A 146 18.02 -15.99 0.62
N ASN A 147 18.06 -16.41 1.89
CA ASN A 147 18.03 -17.83 2.26
C ASN A 147 16.68 -18.48 1.90
N ASP A 148 15.58 -17.80 2.18
CA ASP A 148 14.23 -18.27 1.81
C ASP A 148 14.06 -18.33 0.29
N MET A 149 14.60 -17.36 -0.46
CA MET A 149 14.65 -17.40 -1.91
C MET A 149 15.37 -18.67 -2.42
N ILE A 150 16.57 -18.97 -1.90
CA ILE A 150 17.35 -20.15 -2.28
C ILE A 150 16.56 -21.44 -1.96
N LYS A 151 15.95 -21.53 -0.78
CA LYS A 151 15.12 -22.66 -0.36
C LYS A 151 13.92 -22.84 -1.28
N ASN A 152 13.20 -21.78 -1.57
CA ASN A 152 12.00 -21.81 -2.41
C ASN A 152 12.33 -22.19 -3.85
N LEU A 153 13.42 -21.69 -4.42
CA LEU A 153 13.91 -22.09 -5.74
C LEU A 153 14.23 -23.57 -5.82
N LYS A 154 14.87 -24.15 -4.79
CA LYS A 154 15.16 -25.59 -4.74
C LYS A 154 13.90 -26.44 -4.65
N ILE A 155 12.93 -26.02 -3.85
CA ILE A 155 11.66 -26.75 -3.69
C ILE A 155 10.83 -26.67 -4.96
N ALA A 156 10.72 -25.50 -5.58
CA ALA A 156 9.85 -25.25 -6.73
C ALA A 156 10.32 -25.93 -8.02
N GLN A 157 11.56 -26.40 -8.09
CA GLN A 157 12.03 -27.23 -9.21
C GLN A 157 11.42 -28.64 -9.20
N ASN A 158 10.87 -29.08 -8.06
CA ASN A 158 10.27 -30.42 -7.93
C ASN A 158 8.74 -30.30 -8.08
N LEU A 159 8.27 -30.21 -9.32
CA LEU A 159 6.85 -30.14 -9.61
C LEU A 159 6.16 -31.47 -9.24
N LYS A 160 4.95 -31.35 -8.73
CA LYS A 160 4.03 -32.43 -8.43
C LYS A 160 2.65 -32.09 -8.95
N ASP A 161 1.93 -33.10 -9.41
CA ASP A 161 0.54 -32.93 -9.79
C ASP A 161 -0.31 -32.50 -8.56
N PRO A 162 -1.19 -31.51 -8.71
CA PRO A 162 -2.06 -31.11 -7.62
C PRO A 162 -3.05 -32.24 -7.29
N PRO A 163 -3.44 -32.40 -6.01
CA PRO A 163 -4.46 -33.38 -5.65
C PRO A 163 -5.81 -33.00 -6.28
N THR A 164 -6.52 -33.97 -6.83
CA THR A 164 -7.85 -33.79 -7.44
C THR A 164 -8.98 -33.98 -6.44
N SER A 165 -8.67 -34.40 -5.20
CA SER A 165 -9.64 -34.58 -4.12
C SER A 165 -9.69 -33.37 -3.20
N LYS A 166 -10.79 -33.24 -2.44
CA LYS A 166 -10.92 -32.23 -1.38
C LYS A 166 -9.87 -32.48 -0.30
N CYS A 167 -9.01 -31.53 -0.05
CA CYS A 167 -7.95 -31.61 0.95
C CYS A 167 -7.77 -30.29 1.72
N PRO A 168 -7.18 -30.32 2.93
CA PRO A 168 -6.76 -29.11 3.62
C PRO A 168 -5.69 -28.36 2.82
N VAL A 169 -5.77 -27.01 2.82
CA VAL A 169 -4.81 -26.13 2.14
C VAL A 169 -4.15 -25.22 3.16
N ILE A 170 -2.83 -25.17 3.17
CA ILE A 170 -2.05 -24.25 3.97
C ILE A 170 -1.58 -23.12 3.05
N PHE A 171 -1.98 -21.90 3.37
CA PHE A 171 -1.53 -20.70 2.68
C PHE A 171 -0.28 -20.14 3.35
N THR A 172 0.77 -19.86 2.59
CA THR A 172 1.85 -19.00 3.05
C THR A 172 1.34 -17.56 3.19
N PRO A 173 2.02 -16.67 3.96
CA PRO A 173 1.59 -15.27 4.08
C PRO A 173 1.37 -14.58 2.74
N GLY A 174 2.31 -14.73 1.80
CA GLY A 174 2.17 -14.17 0.44
C GLY A 174 1.02 -14.80 -0.35
N GLY A 175 0.84 -16.12 -0.27
CA GLY A 175 -0.28 -16.84 -0.90
C GLY A 175 -1.62 -16.40 -0.33
N LEU A 176 -1.72 -16.26 0.99
CA LEU A 176 -2.92 -15.76 1.67
C LEU A 176 -3.27 -14.34 1.22
N PHE A 177 -2.27 -13.46 1.14
CA PHE A 177 -2.48 -12.08 0.68
C PHE A 177 -3.08 -12.04 -0.72
N GLN A 178 -2.51 -12.76 -1.66
CA GLN A 178 -2.95 -12.74 -3.07
C GLN A 178 -4.32 -13.39 -3.28
N THR A 179 -4.59 -14.49 -2.59
CA THR A 179 -5.78 -15.31 -2.85
C THR A 179 -7.01 -14.88 -2.04
N LEU A 180 -6.82 -14.40 -0.82
CA LEU A 180 -7.92 -14.06 0.08
C LEU A 180 -7.94 -12.58 0.45
N ILE A 181 -6.82 -12.03 0.96
CA ILE A 181 -6.81 -10.68 1.51
C ILE A 181 -7.05 -9.65 0.42
N SER A 182 -6.33 -9.70 -0.70
CA SER A 182 -6.46 -8.73 -1.78
C SER A 182 -7.88 -8.65 -2.37
N PRO A 183 -8.58 -9.74 -2.71
CA PRO A 183 -9.98 -9.69 -3.13
C PRO A 183 -10.92 -9.14 -2.04
N MET A 184 -10.67 -9.48 -0.78
CA MET A 184 -11.48 -8.95 0.33
C MET A 184 -11.32 -7.44 0.49
N LEU A 185 -10.10 -6.90 0.34
CA LEU A 185 -9.85 -5.46 0.39
C LEU A 185 -10.61 -4.71 -0.70
N VAL A 186 -10.69 -5.27 -1.91
CA VAL A 186 -11.53 -4.72 -2.99
C VAL A 186 -13.00 -4.70 -2.57
N SER A 187 -13.46 -5.75 -1.89
CA SER A 187 -14.85 -5.85 -1.42
C SER A 187 -15.17 -4.88 -0.29
N THR A 188 -14.19 -4.52 0.55
CA THR A 188 -14.37 -3.55 1.65
C THR A 188 -14.18 -2.10 1.22
N ASN A 189 -13.78 -1.85 -0.05
CA ASN A 189 -13.56 -0.51 -0.57
C ASN A 189 -14.87 0.29 -0.63
N GLY A 190 -14.88 1.45 0.03
CA GLY A 190 -16.05 2.33 0.16
C GLY A 190 -16.66 2.77 -1.17
N THR A 191 -15.84 2.93 -2.22
CA THR A 191 -16.36 3.23 -3.57
C THR A 191 -17.19 2.07 -4.13
N ASN A 192 -16.79 0.83 -3.89
CA ASN A 192 -17.55 -0.34 -4.32
C ASN A 192 -18.81 -0.54 -3.46
N LEU A 193 -18.69 -0.28 -2.16
CA LEU A 193 -19.84 -0.35 -1.23
C LEU A 193 -20.88 0.73 -1.56
N SER A 194 -20.49 2.00 -1.73
CA SER A 194 -21.42 3.10 -2.04
C SER A 194 -22.17 2.89 -3.35
N LYS A 195 -21.51 2.25 -4.34
CA LYS A 195 -22.12 1.93 -5.64
C LYS A 195 -22.84 0.57 -5.69
N LYS A 196 -22.94 -0.14 -4.56
CA LYS A 196 -23.57 -1.47 -4.46
C LYS A 196 -22.90 -2.54 -5.35
N LEU A 197 -21.62 -2.38 -5.64
CA LEU A 197 -20.82 -3.31 -6.46
C LEU A 197 -20.14 -4.40 -5.63
N SER A 198 -20.07 -4.19 -4.30
CA SER A 198 -19.43 -5.12 -3.39
C SER A 198 -20.39 -6.22 -2.94
N PRO A 199 -19.95 -7.49 -2.82
CA PRO A 199 -20.72 -8.56 -2.19
C PRO A 199 -20.95 -8.30 -0.69
N LEU A 200 -20.23 -7.36 -0.08
CA LEU A 200 -20.39 -6.95 1.33
C LEU A 200 -21.38 -5.78 1.50
N TYR A 201 -21.98 -5.29 0.43
CA TYR A 201 -23.00 -4.24 0.52
C TYR A 201 -24.13 -4.65 1.46
N SER A 202 -24.47 -3.81 2.43
CA SER A 202 -25.51 -4.04 3.48
C SER A 202 -25.26 -5.27 4.36
N LYS A 203 -24.02 -5.73 4.50
CA LYS A 203 -23.66 -6.89 5.33
C LYS A 203 -22.90 -6.52 6.60
N GLU A 204 -22.92 -5.27 7.00
CA GLU A 204 -22.33 -4.84 8.27
C GLU A 204 -23.06 -5.54 9.44
N GLY A 205 -22.27 -6.13 10.35
CA GLY A 205 -22.76 -6.95 11.47
C GLY A 205 -22.99 -8.42 11.13
N GLU A 206 -22.91 -8.83 9.86
CA GLU A 206 -23.06 -10.25 9.47
C GLU A 206 -21.74 -11.02 9.63
N LYS A 207 -21.85 -12.30 10.01
CA LYS A 207 -20.71 -13.23 10.03
C LYS A 207 -20.42 -13.72 8.61
N ILE A 208 -19.27 -13.30 8.07
CA ILE A 208 -18.84 -13.60 6.69
C ILE A 208 -17.70 -14.62 6.68
N LEU A 209 -16.85 -14.60 7.70
CA LEU A 209 -15.65 -15.43 7.81
C LEU A 209 -15.73 -16.34 9.03
N ASP A 210 -14.73 -17.21 9.19
CA ASP A 210 -14.53 -17.98 10.42
C ASP A 210 -14.25 -17.03 11.60
N ASP A 211 -14.74 -17.41 12.79
CA ASP A 211 -14.60 -16.61 14.02
C ASP A 211 -13.15 -16.42 14.49
N LYS A 212 -12.22 -17.23 14.00
CA LYS A 212 -10.78 -17.08 14.26
C LYS A 212 -10.16 -15.94 13.42
N ILE A 213 -10.89 -15.37 12.46
CA ILE A 213 -10.34 -14.36 11.53
C ILE A 213 -10.74 -12.97 12.01
N THR A 214 -9.72 -12.13 12.23
CA THR A 214 -9.87 -10.70 12.49
C THR A 214 -8.95 -9.93 11.56
N PHE A 215 -9.51 -8.96 10.82
CA PHE A 215 -8.76 -8.03 9.96
C PHE A 215 -8.73 -6.65 10.56
N ILE A 216 -7.52 -6.13 10.72
CA ILE A 216 -7.27 -4.80 11.28
C ILE A 216 -6.42 -4.02 10.30
N ASP A 217 -6.82 -2.79 9.97
CA ASP A 217 -5.99 -1.80 9.33
C ASP A 217 -5.41 -0.87 10.40
N ASP A 218 -4.08 -0.87 10.56
CA ASP A 218 -3.39 -0.07 11.58
C ASP A 218 -2.36 0.89 10.97
N PRO A 219 -2.71 2.16 10.75
CA PRO A 219 -1.81 3.17 10.22
C PRO A 219 -0.77 3.68 11.24
N HIS A 220 -0.77 3.19 12.47
CA HIS A 220 0.06 3.68 13.56
C HIS A 220 1.13 2.68 14.01
N ILE A 221 1.63 1.87 13.09
CA ILE A 221 2.78 1.00 13.32
C ILE A 221 4.05 1.80 13.03
N ASP A 222 4.84 2.07 14.06
CA ASP A 222 6.10 2.82 13.92
C ASP A 222 7.00 2.16 12.87
N PHE A 223 7.55 2.98 11.97
CA PHE A 223 8.47 2.59 10.90
C PHE A 223 7.91 1.61 9.85
N SER A 224 6.61 1.36 9.83
CA SER A 224 5.98 0.65 8.72
C SER A 224 5.80 1.58 7.51
N PRO A 225 6.07 1.10 6.26
CA PRO A 225 6.09 1.94 5.07
C PRO A 225 4.76 2.59 4.72
N SER A 226 3.65 1.97 5.14
CA SER A 226 2.29 2.47 4.85
C SER A 226 1.65 3.22 6.02
N SER A 227 2.40 3.44 7.11
CA SER A 227 1.91 4.21 8.25
C SER A 227 1.87 5.70 7.95
N SER A 228 0.86 6.37 8.48
CA SER A 228 0.72 7.82 8.37
C SER A 228 -0.16 8.39 9.47
N MET A 229 0.09 9.66 9.83
CA MET A 229 -0.74 10.41 10.80
C MET A 229 -2.06 10.88 10.18
N TYR A 230 -2.03 11.22 8.91
CA TYR A 230 -3.18 11.71 8.13
C TYR A 230 -3.25 10.99 6.80
N ASP A 231 -4.46 10.82 6.31
CA ASP A 231 -4.68 10.30 4.98
C ASP A 231 -4.43 11.37 3.88
N ALA A 232 -4.58 11.00 2.62
CA ALA A 232 -4.31 11.90 1.49
C ALA A 232 -5.28 13.09 1.38
N GLU A 233 -6.33 13.13 2.18
CA GLU A 233 -7.30 14.23 2.27
C GLU A 233 -7.12 15.09 3.53
N GLY A 234 -6.19 14.69 4.44
CA GLY A 234 -5.90 15.37 5.70
C GLY A 234 -6.82 14.94 6.85
N ILE A 235 -7.54 13.84 6.70
CA ILE A 235 -8.29 13.24 7.80
C ILE A 235 -7.32 12.45 8.69
N PRO A 236 -7.39 12.60 10.03
CA PRO A 236 -6.59 11.80 10.95
C PRO A 236 -6.83 10.30 10.72
N THR A 237 -5.75 9.57 10.53
CA THR A 237 -5.83 8.12 10.42
C THR A 237 -6.13 7.47 11.77
N LYS A 238 -6.72 6.30 11.77
CA LYS A 238 -7.02 5.55 12.99
C LYS A 238 -6.95 4.05 12.74
N ARG A 239 -6.53 3.31 13.77
CA ARG A 239 -6.61 1.86 13.79
C ARG A 239 -8.09 1.44 13.74
N LYS A 240 -8.45 0.56 12.82
CA LYS A 240 -9.82 0.12 12.61
C LYS A 240 -9.89 -1.38 12.34
N LYS A 241 -10.92 -2.03 12.89
CA LYS A 241 -11.25 -3.40 12.57
C LYS A 241 -12.17 -3.40 11.35
N ILE A 242 -11.77 -4.14 10.33
CA ILE A 242 -12.57 -4.34 9.12
C ILE A 242 -13.44 -5.58 9.30
N PHE A 243 -12.84 -6.65 9.84
CA PHE A 243 -13.54 -7.82 10.34
C PHE A 243 -13.11 -8.12 11.77
N GLU A 244 -14.02 -8.51 12.61
CA GLU A 244 -13.75 -8.97 13.97
C GLU A 244 -14.46 -10.30 14.23
N ASN A 245 -13.69 -11.33 14.58
CA ASN A 245 -14.21 -12.69 14.80
C ASN A 245 -15.12 -13.17 13.67
N GLY A 246 -14.70 -12.92 12.42
CA GLY A 246 -15.44 -13.26 11.22
C GLY A 246 -16.61 -12.35 10.86
N ILE A 247 -16.95 -11.38 11.70
CA ILE A 247 -18.06 -10.43 11.48
C ILE A 247 -17.51 -9.23 10.69
N PHE A 248 -18.20 -8.84 9.62
CA PHE A 248 -17.88 -7.62 8.88
C PHE A 248 -18.32 -6.39 9.68
N ILE A 249 -17.36 -5.54 10.06
CA ILE A 249 -17.61 -4.39 10.94
C ILE A 249 -17.88 -3.13 10.13
N ASN A 250 -16.99 -2.79 9.18
CA ASN A 250 -17.12 -1.57 8.39
C ASN A 250 -16.28 -1.61 7.12
N GLY A 251 -16.69 -0.84 6.11
CA GLY A 251 -15.91 -0.56 4.93
C GLY A 251 -14.81 0.49 5.17
N ILE A 252 -14.00 0.72 4.15
CA ILE A 252 -12.91 1.69 4.13
C ILE A 252 -13.33 2.84 3.23
N TYR A 253 -13.48 4.04 3.79
CA TYR A 253 -14.05 5.20 3.10
C TYR A 253 -13.08 6.38 3.06
N ASP A 254 -13.02 7.05 1.91
CA ASP A 254 -12.54 8.43 1.76
C ASP A 254 -13.71 9.43 1.93
N LEU A 255 -13.46 10.72 1.83
CA LEU A 255 -14.51 11.74 1.95
C LEU A 255 -15.63 11.56 0.91
N LYS A 256 -15.28 11.19 -0.31
CA LYS A 256 -16.24 11.05 -1.40
C LYS A 256 -17.12 9.82 -1.19
N SER A 257 -16.54 8.66 -1.06
CA SER A 257 -17.28 7.41 -0.89
C SER A 257 -18.05 7.35 0.42
N GLY A 258 -17.53 7.95 1.50
CA GLY A 258 -18.25 8.12 2.75
C GLY A 258 -19.49 9.00 2.57
N SER A 259 -19.36 10.16 1.91
CA SER A 259 -20.51 11.02 1.60
C SER A 259 -21.55 10.34 0.71
N GLU A 260 -21.12 9.53 -0.27
CA GLU A 260 -22.01 8.76 -1.15
C GLU A 260 -22.74 7.63 -0.39
N ALA A 261 -22.07 7.01 0.58
CA ALA A 261 -22.63 5.95 1.44
C ALA A 261 -23.45 6.48 2.63
N GLY A 262 -23.46 7.81 2.87
CA GLY A 262 -24.13 8.41 4.04
C GLY A 262 -23.36 8.20 5.36
N THR A 263 -22.05 7.96 5.29
CA THR A 263 -21.14 7.80 6.45
C THR A 263 -19.98 8.78 6.39
N GLU A 264 -19.16 8.82 7.44
CA GLU A 264 -17.94 9.62 7.47
C GLU A 264 -16.76 8.89 6.79
N SER A 265 -15.74 9.67 6.39
CA SER A 265 -14.44 9.12 6.02
C SER A 265 -13.82 8.34 7.18
N THR A 266 -13.21 7.21 6.87
CA THR A 266 -12.48 6.40 7.86
C THR A 266 -11.02 6.81 8.03
N GLY A 267 -10.59 7.92 7.42
CA GLY A 267 -9.18 8.34 7.39
C GLY A 267 -8.34 7.36 6.58
N SER A 268 -8.84 7.00 5.41
CA SER A 268 -8.24 5.92 4.59
C SER A 268 -8.05 6.35 3.13
N ALA A 269 -8.08 7.63 2.84
CA ALA A 269 -7.84 8.12 1.49
C ALA A 269 -6.38 7.92 1.09
N GLN A 270 -6.17 7.32 -0.06
CA GLN A 270 -4.87 7.20 -0.72
C GLN A 270 -4.93 7.83 -2.11
N ARG A 271 -3.82 8.37 -2.59
CA ARG A 271 -3.73 8.90 -3.97
C ARG A 271 -2.31 8.86 -4.50
N SER A 272 -2.19 8.78 -5.82
CA SER A 272 -0.98 9.17 -6.52
C SER A 272 -1.00 10.67 -6.86
N ILE A 273 0.11 11.20 -7.36
CA ILE A 273 0.18 12.60 -7.84
C ILE A 273 -0.70 12.86 -9.07
N HIS A 274 -1.17 11.83 -9.74
CA HIS A 274 -1.97 11.91 -10.96
C HIS A 274 -3.42 11.43 -10.79
N SER A 275 -3.86 11.14 -9.56
CA SER A 275 -5.20 10.61 -9.31
C SER A 275 -5.96 11.40 -8.24
N LEU A 276 -7.28 11.35 -8.32
CA LEU A 276 -8.13 11.70 -7.19
C LEU A 276 -7.88 10.72 -6.03
N PRO A 277 -8.16 11.13 -4.78
CA PRO A 277 -8.18 10.20 -3.66
C PRO A 277 -9.13 9.04 -3.89
N SER A 278 -8.80 7.89 -3.34
CA SER A 278 -9.64 6.70 -3.30
C SER A 278 -9.40 5.93 -2.00
N PRO A 279 -10.39 5.17 -1.49
CA PRO A 279 -10.20 4.38 -0.29
C PRO A 279 -9.12 3.32 -0.45
N GLY A 280 -8.25 3.20 0.55
CA GLY A 280 -7.18 2.19 0.62
C GLY A 280 -6.80 1.88 2.07
N ILE A 281 -6.18 0.72 2.28
CA ILE A 281 -5.65 0.30 3.58
C ILE A 281 -4.24 0.85 3.79
N SER A 282 -3.81 0.93 5.05
CA SER A 282 -2.44 1.31 5.43
C SER A 282 -1.56 0.08 5.67
N ASN A 283 -1.78 -0.69 6.73
CA ASN A 283 -0.96 -1.85 7.10
C ASN A 283 -1.81 -3.04 7.49
#